data_c8874d514d59b15cf75cafe950aa853a
#
_entry.id   c8874d514d59b15cf75cafe950aa853a
#
_cell.length_a   1.000
_cell.length_b   1.000
_cell.length_c   1.000
_cell.angle_alpha   90.00
_cell.angle_beta   90.00
_cell.angle_gamma   90.00
#
_symmetry.space_group_name_H-M   'P 1'
#
loop_
_entity.id
_entity.type
_entity.pdbx_description
1 polymer ?
#
loop_
_entity_poly.entity_id
_entity_poly.type
_entity_poly.pdbx_seq_one_letter_code
_entity_poly.pdbx_strand_id
1 'polypeptide(L)'
;MPLRHPRPHPVDGSDEQGPVSRFARLAASCTLLGAALLVLQFRSAGEAVPLRKSLDAFPVAVGDWQVQAAASLDPEVLNLLKVNDYVLQRYVDGGGRSLWLYVAYWATQRGGAQIHSPQNCLPGSGWEPVEASKLVIPLGASPPITVNRYLVQKDRSRQVVLYWYHSQGTDVAGEVQAKIAMVKNAFLNNRTDGALIRISAPVQGTVQETTERLIRYVQTVYPILGEYLPD
;
A
#
# COMPACT_ATOMS: atom_id res chain seq x y z
N MET A 1 -72.61 39.06 36.79
CA MET A 1 -71.58 38.02 36.56
C MET A 1 -71.51 37.79 35.05
N PRO A 2 -70.55 38.35 34.28
CA PRO A 2 -70.55 38.26 32.84
C PRO A 2 -69.73 37.03 32.35
N LEU A 3 -70.28 36.32 31.43
CA LEU A 3 -69.78 35.12 30.79
C LEU A 3 -68.54 35.49 29.94
N ARG A 4 -67.33 34.86 30.19
CA ARG A 4 -66.18 34.95 29.36
C ARG A 4 -66.31 34.04 28.14
N HIS A 5 -66.29 34.64 26.96
CA HIS A 5 -66.09 33.94 25.69
C HIS A 5 -64.65 33.39 25.58
N PRO A 6 -64.44 32.15 25.18
CA PRO A 6 -63.12 31.61 24.87
C PRO A 6 -62.55 32.26 23.59
N ARG A 7 -61.27 32.65 23.62
CA ARG A 7 -60.56 33.15 22.44
C ARG A 7 -60.26 31.94 21.49
N PRO A 8 -60.39 32.13 20.20
CA PRO A 8 -59.95 31.10 19.25
C PRO A 8 -58.46 30.97 19.30
N HIS A 9 -57.98 29.73 19.34
CA HIS A 9 -56.55 29.38 19.19
C HIS A 9 -56.09 29.70 17.78
N PRO A 10 -54.87 30.25 17.56
CA PRO A 10 -54.32 30.38 16.23
C PRO A 10 -54.09 28.96 15.66
N VAL A 11 -54.64 28.70 14.50
CA VAL A 11 -54.34 27.50 13.68
C VAL A 11 -52.91 27.65 13.23
N ASP A 12 -52.09 26.70 13.69
CA ASP A 12 -50.71 26.51 13.28
C ASP A 12 -50.71 26.31 11.77
N GLY A 13 -50.05 27.24 11.08
CA GLY A 13 -49.89 27.16 9.64
C GLY A 13 -48.96 26.02 9.29
N SER A 14 -49.54 24.83 9.02
CA SER A 14 -48.84 23.71 8.44
C SER A 14 -48.20 24.21 7.13
N ASP A 15 -46.86 24.20 7.07
CA ASP A 15 -46.05 24.41 5.87
C ASP A 15 -46.53 23.52 4.72
N GLU A 16 -47.49 23.95 3.94
CA GLU A 16 -47.81 23.38 2.64
C GLU A 16 -46.64 23.66 1.68
N GLN A 17 -45.61 22.86 1.78
CA GLN A 17 -44.56 22.79 0.77
C GLN A 17 -45.17 22.18 -0.50
N GLY A 18 -45.63 23.03 -1.40
CA GLY A 18 -46.34 22.64 -2.61
C GLY A 18 -45.56 21.64 -3.48
N PRO A 19 -46.25 20.89 -4.36
CA PRO A 19 -45.67 19.80 -5.17
C PRO A 19 -44.46 20.27 -6.03
N VAL A 20 -44.44 21.54 -6.43
CA VAL A 20 -43.32 22.16 -7.19
C VAL A 20 -42.00 22.16 -6.40
N SER A 21 -42.04 22.33 -5.06
CA SER A 21 -40.83 22.33 -4.22
C SER A 21 -40.24 20.92 -4.07
N ARG A 22 -41.07 19.89 -4.08
CA ARG A 22 -40.62 18.48 -4.01
C ARG A 22 -39.98 18.04 -5.32
N PHE A 23 -40.57 18.39 -6.47
CA PHE A 23 -39.99 18.12 -7.78
C PHE A 23 -38.66 18.87 -7.98
N ALA A 24 -38.58 20.13 -7.57
CA ALA A 24 -37.34 20.91 -7.66
C ALA A 24 -36.20 20.30 -6.79
N ARG A 25 -36.53 19.84 -5.58
CA ARG A 25 -35.54 19.14 -4.70
C ARG A 25 -35.08 17.81 -5.30
N LEU A 26 -36.02 17.01 -5.84
CA LEU A 26 -35.69 15.76 -6.52
C LEU A 26 -34.83 16.01 -7.76
N ALA A 27 -35.16 16.99 -8.58
CA ALA A 27 -34.37 17.36 -9.76
C ALA A 27 -32.96 17.81 -9.35
N ALA A 28 -32.82 18.66 -8.33
CA ALA A 28 -31.52 19.10 -7.81
C ALA A 28 -30.70 17.91 -7.28
N SER A 29 -31.33 16.98 -6.52
CA SER A 29 -30.65 15.77 -6.02
C SER A 29 -30.21 14.86 -7.17
N CYS A 30 -31.05 14.63 -8.18
CA CYS A 30 -30.68 13.84 -9.36
C CYS A 30 -29.55 14.49 -10.17
N THR A 31 -29.56 15.82 -10.31
CA THR A 31 -28.48 16.55 -10.99
C THR A 31 -27.16 16.44 -10.23
N LEU A 32 -27.18 16.59 -8.89
CA LEU A 32 -26.00 16.44 -8.05
C LEU A 32 -25.46 15.00 -8.09
N LEU A 33 -26.34 14.01 -8.01
CA LEU A 33 -25.94 12.61 -8.14
C LEU A 33 -25.39 12.29 -9.53
N GLY A 34 -26.01 12.80 -10.59
CA GLY A 34 -25.53 12.65 -11.95
C GLY A 34 -24.18 13.32 -12.15
N ALA A 35 -23.98 14.53 -11.63
CA ALA A 35 -22.71 15.23 -11.66
C ALA A 35 -21.62 14.48 -10.85
N ALA A 36 -21.98 13.96 -9.67
CA ALA A 36 -21.08 13.16 -8.87
C ALA A 36 -20.67 11.87 -9.59
N LEU A 37 -21.63 11.15 -10.21
CA LEU A 37 -21.36 9.98 -11.02
C LEU A 37 -20.45 10.28 -12.21
N LEU A 38 -20.69 11.38 -12.93
CA LEU A 38 -19.83 11.83 -14.03
C LEU A 38 -18.40 12.12 -13.53
N VAL A 39 -18.25 12.86 -12.43
CA VAL A 39 -16.94 13.14 -11.83
C VAL A 39 -16.25 11.83 -11.43
N LEU A 40 -16.97 10.89 -10.82
CA LEU A 40 -16.43 9.57 -10.47
C LEU A 40 -16.03 8.78 -11.72
N GLN A 41 -16.85 8.81 -12.78
CA GLN A 41 -16.55 8.12 -14.04
C GLN A 41 -15.29 8.70 -14.71
N PHE A 42 -15.17 10.01 -14.81
CA PHE A 42 -13.98 10.65 -15.37
C PHE A 42 -12.74 10.43 -14.51
N ARG A 43 -12.88 10.39 -13.18
CA ARG A 43 -11.76 10.10 -12.26
C ARG A 43 -11.44 8.62 -12.12
N SER A 44 -12.40 7.72 -12.41
CA SER A 44 -12.15 6.28 -12.38
C SER A 44 -11.34 5.78 -13.58
N ALA A 45 -11.29 6.54 -14.66
CA ALA A 45 -10.38 6.32 -15.78
C ALA A 45 -8.93 6.73 -15.47
N GLY A 46 -8.45 6.47 -14.24
CA GLY A 46 -7.08 6.77 -13.85
C GLY A 46 -6.10 6.00 -14.71
N GLU A 47 -5.15 6.72 -15.28
CA GLU A 47 -4.10 6.16 -16.09
C GLU A 47 -3.20 5.25 -15.24
N ALA A 48 -2.92 4.04 -15.74
CA ALA A 48 -1.93 3.18 -15.13
C ALA A 48 -0.55 3.84 -15.26
N VAL A 49 0.14 4.01 -14.14
CA VAL A 49 1.47 4.60 -14.14
C VAL A 49 2.51 3.49 -14.41
N PRO A 50 3.30 3.58 -15.49
CA PRO A 50 4.31 2.57 -15.77
C PRO A 50 5.51 2.72 -14.83
N LEU A 51 6.23 1.61 -14.61
CA LEU A 51 7.57 1.65 -14.03
C LEU A 51 8.53 2.48 -14.90
N ARG A 52 9.56 3.05 -14.29
CA ARG A 52 10.68 3.69 -15.02
C ARG A 52 11.49 2.68 -15.82
N LYS A 53 11.71 1.49 -15.24
CA LYS A 53 12.37 0.33 -15.84
C LYS A 53 11.64 -0.94 -15.39
N SER A 54 11.55 -1.96 -16.25
CA SER A 54 11.00 -3.26 -15.85
C SER A 54 11.84 -3.90 -14.73
N LEU A 55 11.16 -4.49 -13.75
CA LEU A 55 11.79 -5.22 -12.65
C LEU A 55 12.49 -6.51 -13.12
N ASP A 56 12.19 -7.02 -14.32
CA ASP A 56 12.96 -8.11 -14.96
C ASP A 56 14.43 -7.73 -15.18
N ALA A 57 14.71 -6.43 -15.35
CA ALA A 57 16.07 -5.91 -15.52
C ALA A 57 16.73 -5.52 -14.18
N PHE A 58 16.15 -5.96 -13.04
CA PHE A 58 16.72 -5.62 -11.73
C PHE A 58 18.12 -6.22 -11.57
N PRO A 59 19.10 -5.50 -10.96
CA PRO A 59 20.50 -5.89 -10.95
C PRO A 59 20.74 -7.27 -10.35
N VAL A 60 21.59 -8.04 -11.03
CA VAL A 60 22.09 -9.34 -10.53
C VAL A 60 23.17 -9.18 -9.44
N ALA A 61 23.66 -7.95 -9.23
CA ALA A 61 24.59 -7.59 -8.17
C ALA A 61 24.18 -6.30 -7.49
N VAL A 62 24.18 -6.31 -6.15
CA VAL A 62 23.84 -5.15 -5.29
C VAL A 62 24.91 -5.05 -4.20
N GLY A 63 25.88 -4.14 -4.34
CA GLY A 63 27.06 -4.10 -3.50
C GLY A 63 27.82 -5.44 -3.55
N ASP A 64 28.06 -6.03 -2.38
CA ASP A 64 28.75 -7.33 -2.23
C ASP A 64 27.80 -8.54 -2.43
N TRP A 65 26.55 -8.30 -2.78
CA TRP A 65 25.53 -9.33 -2.93
C TRP A 65 25.36 -9.71 -4.40
N GLN A 66 25.33 -11.03 -4.67
CA GLN A 66 25.14 -11.59 -6.01
C GLN A 66 23.86 -12.44 -6.04
N VAL A 67 23.10 -12.34 -7.12
CA VAL A 67 21.95 -13.22 -7.34
C VAL A 67 22.42 -14.66 -7.51
N GLN A 68 21.90 -15.53 -6.65
CA GLN A 68 22.09 -16.97 -6.76
C GLN A 68 20.92 -17.67 -7.42
N ALA A 69 19.69 -17.16 -7.21
CA ALA A 69 18.48 -17.70 -7.80
C ALA A 69 17.44 -16.59 -8.00
N ALA A 70 16.69 -16.70 -9.09
CA ALA A 70 15.45 -15.98 -9.29
C ALA A 70 14.28 -16.97 -9.12
N ALA A 71 13.17 -16.52 -8.55
CA ALA A 71 11.97 -17.33 -8.38
C ALA A 71 10.78 -16.64 -9.02
N SER A 72 9.87 -17.44 -9.55
CA SER A 72 8.56 -16.97 -10.02
C SER A 72 7.51 -17.22 -8.95
N LEU A 73 6.56 -16.31 -8.84
CA LEU A 73 5.37 -16.52 -8.04
C LEU A 73 4.47 -17.54 -8.72
N ASP A 74 3.76 -18.32 -7.91
CA ASP A 74 2.77 -19.27 -8.41
C ASP A 74 1.68 -18.54 -9.23
N PRO A 75 1.23 -19.07 -10.38
CA PRO A 75 0.18 -18.46 -11.19
C PRO A 75 -1.09 -18.12 -10.41
N GLU A 76 -1.49 -18.94 -9.44
CA GLU A 76 -2.63 -18.65 -8.56
C GLU A 76 -2.40 -17.42 -7.70
N VAL A 77 -1.17 -17.27 -7.17
CA VAL A 77 -0.76 -16.10 -6.38
C VAL A 77 -0.73 -14.85 -7.25
N LEU A 78 -0.20 -14.93 -8.47
CA LEU A 78 -0.19 -13.82 -9.43
C LEU A 78 -1.62 -13.35 -9.76
N ASN A 79 -2.53 -14.29 -10.00
CA ASN A 79 -3.94 -14.00 -10.26
C ASN A 79 -4.64 -13.33 -9.06
N LEU A 80 -4.27 -13.73 -7.84
CA LEU A 80 -4.79 -13.13 -6.61
C LEU A 80 -4.23 -11.72 -6.40
N LEU A 81 -2.93 -11.54 -6.54
CA LEU A 81 -2.25 -10.28 -6.30
C LEU A 81 -2.52 -9.25 -7.39
N LYS A 82 -2.78 -9.68 -8.63
CA LYS A 82 -2.93 -8.80 -9.80
C LYS A 82 -1.79 -7.80 -9.94
N VAL A 83 -0.58 -8.25 -9.64
CA VAL A 83 0.63 -7.43 -9.74
C VAL A 83 0.97 -7.18 -11.21
N ASN A 84 1.39 -5.96 -11.55
CA ASN A 84 1.77 -5.60 -12.92
C ASN A 84 3.19 -6.04 -13.27
N ASP A 85 4.11 -5.91 -12.32
CA ASP A 85 5.51 -6.32 -12.47
C ASP A 85 6.09 -6.68 -11.10
N TYR A 86 7.03 -7.61 -11.05
CA TYR A 86 7.68 -7.98 -9.81
C TYR A 86 9.05 -8.59 -10.04
N VAL A 87 9.90 -8.51 -9.01
CA VAL A 87 11.15 -9.27 -8.91
C VAL A 87 11.18 -10.05 -7.60
N LEU A 88 11.61 -11.30 -7.67
CA LEU A 88 11.83 -12.17 -6.52
C LEU A 88 13.17 -12.87 -6.69
N GLN A 89 14.19 -12.36 -6.03
CA GLN A 89 15.57 -12.82 -6.17
C GLN A 89 16.19 -13.17 -4.83
N ARG A 90 16.95 -14.26 -4.84
CA ARG A 90 17.79 -14.66 -3.73
C ARG A 90 19.21 -14.16 -3.96
N TYR A 91 19.68 -13.32 -3.07
CA TYR A 91 21.03 -12.81 -3.05
C TYR A 91 21.89 -13.55 -2.03
N VAL A 92 23.16 -13.70 -2.32
CA VAL A 92 24.17 -14.29 -1.44
C VAL A 92 25.39 -13.39 -1.41
N ASP A 93 25.94 -13.16 -0.21
CA ASP A 93 27.20 -12.43 -0.01
C ASP A 93 28.42 -13.35 -0.06
N GLY A 94 29.62 -12.77 -0.07
CA GLY A 94 30.88 -13.51 -0.07
C GLY A 94 31.09 -14.44 1.15
N GLY A 95 30.32 -14.27 2.20
CA GLY A 95 30.31 -15.13 3.38
C GLY A 95 29.30 -16.27 3.33
N GLY A 96 28.59 -16.46 2.21
CA GLY A 96 27.55 -17.49 2.02
C GLY A 96 26.22 -17.19 2.74
N ARG A 97 26.05 -15.96 3.26
CA ARG A 97 24.80 -15.54 3.88
C ARG A 97 23.81 -15.13 2.81
N SER A 98 22.55 -15.51 2.97
CA SER A 98 21.52 -15.24 1.95
C SER A 98 20.41 -14.34 2.45
N LEU A 99 19.79 -13.63 1.51
CA LEU A 99 18.54 -12.92 1.69
C LEU A 99 17.66 -13.08 0.45
N TRP A 100 16.37 -12.80 0.60
CA TRP A 100 15.42 -12.67 -0.50
C TRP A 100 14.99 -11.21 -0.61
N LEU A 101 15.10 -10.67 -1.81
CA LEU A 101 14.47 -9.40 -2.20
C LEU A 101 13.20 -9.73 -2.99
N TYR A 102 12.10 -9.11 -2.60
CA TYR A 102 10.84 -9.09 -3.31
C TYR A 102 10.42 -7.64 -3.49
N VAL A 103 10.24 -7.23 -4.73
CA VAL A 103 9.63 -5.95 -5.10
C VAL A 103 8.44 -6.28 -5.99
N ALA A 104 7.27 -5.80 -5.64
CA ALA A 104 6.07 -5.96 -6.44
C ALA A 104 5.46 -4.59 -6.70
N TYR A 105 5.07 -4.35 -7.93
CA TYR A 105 4.55 -3.08 -8.40
C TYR A 105 3.14 -3.20 -8.98
N TRP A 106 2.29 -2.29 -8.58
CA TRP A 106 0.95 -2.11 -9.12
C TRP A 106 0.87 -0.76 -9.81
N ALA A 107 0.70 -0.75 -11.12
CA ALA A 107 0.55 0.48 -11.92
C ALA A 107 -0.78 1.19 -11.61
N THR A 108 -1.76 0.43 -11.09
CA THR A 108 -3.02 0.95 -10.55
C THR A 108 -3.59 -0.05 -9.55
N GLN A 109 -4.22 0.45 -8.49
CA GLN A 109 -4.93 -0.37 -7.50
C GLN A 109 -6.46 -0.30 -7.69
N ARG A 110 -6.90 0.04 -8.89
CA ARG A 110 -8.31 0.01 -9.29
C ARG A 110 -8.68 -1.37 -9.82
N GLY A 111 -9.97 -1.65 -9.90
CA GLY A 111 -10.44 -2.95 -10.43
C GLY A 111 -10.12 -4.15 -9.54
N GLY A 112 -9.93 -3.94 -8.23
CA GLY A 112 -9.69 -5.00 -7.26
C GLY A 112 -8.22 -5.45 -7.12
N ALA A 113 -7.28 -4.77 -7.77
CA ALA A 113 -5.86 -4.92 -7.48
C ALA A 113 -5.54 -4.23 -6.14
N GLN A 114 -4.85 -4.90 -5.24
CA GLN A 114 -4.50 -4.35 -3.93
C GLN A 114 -3.12 -4.83 -3.51
N ILE A 115 -2.37 -3.94 -2.87
CA ILE A 115 -1.13 -4.33 -2.21
C ILE A 115 -1.48 -5.10 -0.94
N HIS A 116 -1.15 -6.39 -0.92
CA HIS A 116 -1.37 -7.25 0.23
C HIS A 116 -0.22 -7.11 1.23
N SER A 117 -0.57 -6.90 2.50
CA SER A 117 0.41 -6.83 3.57
C SER A 117 1.07 -8.19 3.81
N PRO A 118 2.40 -8.23 4.02
CA PRO A 118 3.08 -9.43 4.50
C PRO A 118 2.49 -9.99 5.81
N GLN A 119 1.84 -9.16 6.62
CA GLN A 119 1.13 -9.58 7.84
C GLN A 119 0.04 -10.61 7.56
N ASN A 120 -0.61 -10.52 6.40
CA ASN A 120 -1.67 -11.45 6.01
C ASN A 120 -1.13 -12.66 5.25
N CYS A 121 -0.06 -12.48 4.46
CA CYS A 121 0.50 -13.53 3.61
C CYS A 121 1.42 -14.50 4.37
N LEU A 122 2.17 -14.02 5.38
CA LEU A 122 3.11 -14.85 6.14
C LEU A 122 2.40 -15.96 6.94
N PRO A 123 1.32 -15.67 7.70
CA PRO A 123 0.57 -16.71 8.39
C PRO A 123 -0.03 -17.76 7.44
N GLY A 124 -0.56 -17.31 6.28
CA GLY A 124 -1.09 -18.20 5.25
C GLY A 124 -0.09 -19.20 4.68
N SER A 125 1.22 -18.90 4.77
CA SER A 125 2.32 -19.78 4.38
C SER A 125 2.96 -20.52 5.55
N GLY A 126 2.33 -20.46 6.74
CA GLY A 126 2.77 -21.16 7.96
C GLY A 126 3.88 -20.44 8.74
N TRP A 127 4.13 -19.16 8.46
CA TRP A 127 5.04 -18.33 9.25
C TRP A 127 4.28 -17.59 10.34
N GLU A 128 4.63 -17.81 11.58
CA GLU A 128 4.03 -17.12 12.72
C GLU A 128 4.86 -15.89 13.12
N PRO A 129 4.24 -14.72 13.32
CA PRO A 129 4.92 -13.54 13.82
C PRO A 129 5.29 -13.75 15.31
N VAL A 130 6.58 -13.67 15.63
CA VAL A 130 7.12 -13.75 17.00
C VAL A 130 7.30 -12.34 17.57
N GLU A 131 7.76 -11.42 16.75
CA GLU A 131 8.00 -10.03 17.13
C GLU A 131 7.67 -9.10 15.95
N ALA A 132 7.01 -7.99 16.25
CA ALA A 132 6.69 -6.94 15.29
C ALA A 132 7.13 -5.59 15.83
N SER A 133 7.89 -4.85 15.06
CA SER A 133 8.39 -3.52 15.42
C SER A 133 8.56 -2.66 14.16
N LYS A 134 8.89 -1.39 14.36
CA LYS A 134 9.29 -0.48 13.28
C LYS A 134 10.73 -0.06 13.49
N LEU A 135 11.46 0.10 12.39
CA LEU A 135 12.83 0.59 12.38
C LEU A 135 12.90 1.84 11.51
N VAL A 136 13.71 2.79 11.96
CA VAL A 136 14.13 3.95 11.16
C VAL A 136 15.50 3.63 10.57
N ILE A 137 15.60 3.63 9.24
CA ILE A 137 16.84 3.33 8.52
C ILE A 137 17.37 4.63 7.92
N PRO A 138 18.56 5.11 8.35
CA PRO A 138 19.22 6.25 7.72
C PRO A 138 19.72 5.86 6.33
N LEU A 139 19.51 6.74 5.34
CA LEU A 139 19.84 6.49 3.93
C LEU A 139 20.93 7.45 3.40
N GLY A 140 21.87 7.83 4.25
CA GLY A 140 22.94 8.75 3.89
C GLY A 140 22.42 10.15 3.58
N ALA A 141 22.51 10.59 2.33
CA ALA A 141 22.05 11.91 1.90
C ALA A 141 20.53 12.02 1.72
N SER A 142 19.83 10.91 1.61
CA SER A 142 18.36 10.88 1.50
C SER A 142 17.71 10.90 2.89
N PRO A 143 16.47 11.39 3.00
CA PRO A 143 15.71 11.27 4.26
C PRO A 143 15.63 9.82 4.74
N PRO A 144 15.65 9.59 6.06
CA PRO A 144 15.51 8.25 6.60
C PRO A 144 14.12 7.69 6.29
N ILE A 145 14.05 6.38 6.06
CA ILE A 145 12.76 5.67 5.90
C ILE A 145 12.41 4.90 7.17
N THR A 146 11.11 4.76 7.41
CA THR A 146 10.59 3.86 8.43
C THR A 146 10.11 2.58 7.75
N VAL A 147 10.59 1.44 8.23
CA VAL A 147 10.20 0.11 7.73
C VAL A 147 9.59 -0.73 8.85
N ASN A 148 8.74 -1.69 8.47
CA ASN A 148 8.31 -2.72 9.41
C ASN A 148 9.42 -3.77 9.54
N ARG A 149 9.66 -4.23 10.76
CA ARG A 149 10.52 -5.34 11.09
C ARG A 149 9.71 -6.43 11.76
N TYR A 150 9.73 -7.63 11.19
CA TYR A 150 9.15 -8.82 11.78
C TYR A 150 10.20 -9.87 11.99
N LEU A 151 10.16 -10.50 13.17
CA LEU A 151 10.75 -11.81 13.41
C LEU A 151 9.63 -12.81 13.23
N VAL A 152 9.77 -13.70 12.26
CA VAL A 152 8.80 -14.78 12.01
C VAL A 152 9.43 -16.12 12.21
N GLN A 153 8.62 -17.10 12.64
CA GLN A 153 9.05 -18.47 12.89
C GLN A 153 8.15 -19.45 12.14
N LYS A 154 8.76 -20.48 11.60
CA LYS A 154 8.09 -21.67 11.07
C LYS A 154 8.90 -22.89 11.53
N ASP A 155 8.29 -23.75 12.32
CA ASP A 155 8.96 -24.88 12.98
C ASP A 155 10.19 -24.41 13.78
N ARG A 156 11.39 -24.89 13.39
CA ARG A 156 12.68 -24.49 13.99
C ARG A 156 13.36 -23.34 13.24
N SER A 157 12.78 -22.89 12.13
CA SER A 157 13.37 -21.84 11.29
C SER A 157 12.85 -20.47 11.70
N ARG A 158 13.74 -19.50 11.81
CA ARG A 158 13.38 -18.08 12.05
C ARG A 158 13.91 -17.21 10.94
N GLN A 159 13.15 -16.19 10.60
CA GLN A 159 13.54 -15.17 9.62
C GLN A 159 13.28 -13.77 10.16
N VAL A 160 14.16 -12.85 9.79
CA VAL A 160 13.89 -11.41 9.90
C VAL A 160 13.34 -10.94 8.58
N VAL A 161 12.24 -10.20 8.64
CA VAL A 161 11.57 -9.61 7.46
C VAL A 161 11.50 -8.11 7.66
N LEU A 162 12.06 -7.35 6.71
CA LEU A 162 11.88 -5.91 6.60
C LEU A 162 10.97 -5.62 5.41
N TYR A 163 9.98 -4.73 5.56
CA TYR A 163 9.14 -4.32 4.44
C TYR A 163 8.55 -2.94 4.64
N TRP A 164 8.26 -2.29 3.51
CA TRP A 164 7.58 -1.01 3.47
C TRP A 164 6.80 -0.86 2.16
N TYR A 165 6.00 0.17 2.10
CA TYR A 165 5.22 0.53 0.91
C TYR A 165 5.81 1.79 0.29
N HIS A 166 5.88 1.81 -1.03
CA HIS A 166 6.29 2.97 -1.82
C HIS A 166 5.13 3.43 -2.69
N SER A 167 4.85 4.73 -2.69
CA SER A 167 3.85 5.33 -3.58
C SER A 167 4.19 6.79 -3.81
N GLN A 168 4.35 7.18 -5.07
CA GLN A 168 4.57 8.56 -5.50
C GLN A 168 5.70 9.24 -4.71
N GLY A 169 6.88 8.64 -4.71
CA GLY A 169 8.06 9.16 -4.04
C GLY A 169 8.01 9.14 -2.50
N THR A 170 7.01 8.50 -1.92
CA THR A 170 6.85 8.43 -0.45
C THR A 170 6.92 7.00 0.05
N ASP A 171 7.77 6.76 1.05
CA ASP A 171 7.91 5.47 1.73
C ASP A 171 7.19 5.47 3.07
N VAL A 172 6.33 4.49 3.29
CA VAL A 172 5.58 4.34 4.53
C VAL A 172 5.61 2.90 5.03
N ALA A 173 5.79 2.72 6.34
CA ALA A 173 5.72 1.40 6.97
C ALA A 173 4.28 0.96 7.23
N GLY A 174 3.42 1.87 7.67
CA GLY A 174 2.08 1.53 8.13
C GLY A 174 1.11 1.23 6.99
N GLU A 175 0.42 0.09 7.06
CA GLU A 175 -0.62 -0.28 6.07
C GLU A 175 -1.75 0.76 6.02
N VAL A 176 -2.21 1.24 7.17
CA VAL A 176 -3.25 2.28 7.24
C VAL A 176 -2.76 3.58 6.62
N GLN A 177 -1.51 3.99 6.92
CA GLN A 177 -0.89 5.18 6.34
C GLN A 177 -0.75 5.04 4.82
N ALA A 178 -0.34 3.85 4.33
CA ALA A 178 -0.26 3.57 2.90
C ALA A 178 -1.64 3.68 2.22
N LYS A 179 -2.69 3.15 2.84
CA LYS A 179 -4.08 3.27 2.34
C LYS A 179 -4.56 4.72 2.34
N ILE A 180 -4.28 5.48 3.39
CA ILE A 180 -4.63 6.92 3.46
C ILE A 180 -3.88 7.70 2.37
N ALA A 181 -2.58 7.44 2.21
CA ALA A 181 -1.77 8.06 1.16
C ALA A 181 -2.32 7.72 -0.23
N MET A 182 -2.67 6.45 -0.48
CA MET A 182 -3.28 6.00 -1.73
C MET A 182 -4.60 6.73 -2.02
N VAL A 183 -5.52 6.83 -1.03
CA VAL A 183 -6.80 7.53 -1.19
C VAL A 183 -6.59 9.01 -1.47
N LYS A 184 -5.69 9.67 -0.71
CA LYS A 184 -5.31 11.06 -0.94
C LYS A 184 -4.78 11.28 -2.36
N ASN A 185 -3.87 10.41 -2.79
CA ASN A 185 -3.24 10.48 -4.11
C ASN A 185 -4.23 10.18 -5.23
N ALA A 186 -5.15 9.22 -5.03
CA ALA A 186 -6.25 8.96 -5.96
C ALA A 186 -7.14 10.19 -6.15
N PHE A 187 -7.37 10.94 -5.07
CA PHE A 187 -8.21 12.14 -5.12
C PHE A 187 -7.48 13.36 -5.71
N LEU A 188 -6.23 13.63 -5.31
CA LEU A 188 -5.47 14.80 -5.72
C LEU A 188 -4.81 14.63 -7.08
N ASN A 189 -4.18 13.49 -7.31
CA ASN A 189 -3.29 13.23 -8.45
C ASN A 189 -3.89 12.27 -9.48
N ASN A 190 -5.08 11.72 -9.21
CA ASN A 190 -5.72 10.66 -10.00
C ASN A 190 -4.84 9.42 -10.19
N ARG A 191 -3.96 9.11 -9.21
CA ARG A 191 -3.00 8.01 -9.23
C ARG A 191 -3.25 7.07 -8.04
N THR A 192 -3.13 5.76 -8.28
CA THR A 192 -3.24 4.71 -7.25
C THR A 192 -2.09 3.69 -7.32
N ASP A 193 -1.06 4.01 -8.08
CA ASP A 193 0.12 3.16 -8.21
C ASP A 193 0.89 3.05 -6.90
N GLY A 194 1.60 1.95 -6.76
CA GLY A 194 2.44 1.72 -5.60
C GLY A 194 3.20 0.41 -5.67
N ALA A 195 4.18 0.28 -4.80
CA ALA A 195 4.99 -0.92 -4.66
C ALA A 195 5.02 -1.42 -3.21
N LEU A 196 5.23 -2.71 -3.07
CA LEU A 196 5.64 -3.36 -1.83
C LEU A 196 7.08 -3.83 -1.98
N ILE A 197 7.94 -3.37 -1.09
CA ILE A 197 9.32 -3.84 -1.00
C ILE A 197 9.45 -4.70 0.26
N ARG A 198 9.97 -5.93 0.10
CA ARG A 198 10.20 -6.85 1.19
C ARG A 198 11.57 -7.50 1.06
N ILE A 199 12.33 -7.48 2.14
CA ILE A 199 13.61 -8.14 2.25
C ILE A 199 13.53 -9.10 3.43
N SER A 200 13.90 -10.35 3.22
CA SER A 200 13.85 -11.36 4.28
C SER A 200 15.14 -12.21 4.30
N ALA A 201 15.60 -12.56 5.48
CA ALA A 201 16.75 -13.44 5.64
C ALA A 201 16.53 -14.42 6.78
N PRO A 202 17.04 -15.66 6.63
CA PRO A 202 17.08 -16.61 7.75
C PRO A 202 18.00 -16.05 8.83
N VAL A 203 17.63 -16.28 10.09
CA VAL A 203 18.47 -15.92 11.23
C VAL A 203 19.69 -16.82 11.24
N GLN A 204 20.86 -16.23 10.98
CA GLN A 204 22.17 -16.85 11.08
C GLN A 204 22.97 -16.06 12.11
N GLY A 205 23.34 -16.70 13.21
CA GLY A 205 23.84 -16.02 14.41
C GLY A 205 22.69 -15.44 15.23
N THR A 206 22.78 -14.17 15.60
CA THR A 206 21.74 -13.49 16.38
C THR A 206 20.71 -12.80 15.47
N VAL A 207 19.52 -12.55 16.02
CA VAL A 207 18.47 -11.75 15.36
C VAL A 207 18.97 -10.33 15.10
N GLN A 208 19.76 -9.77 16.03
CA GLN A 208 20.34 -8.44 15.92
C GLN A 208 21.30 -8.36 14.72
N GLU A 209 22.27 -9.25 14.60
CA GLU A 209 23.24 -9.28 13.49
C GLU A 209 22.54 -9.45 12.14
N THR A 210 21.49 -10.30 12.10
CA THR A 210 20.69 -10.49 10.89
C THR A 210 19.94 -9.19 10.52
N THR A 211 19.36 -8.50 11.50
CA THR A 211 18.67 -7.22 11.28
C THR A 211 19.63 -6.17 10.76
N GLU A 212 20.80 -6.00 11.36
CA GLU A 212 21.81 -5.04 10.93
C GLU A 212 22.33 -5.31 9.50
N ARG A 213 22.48 -6.58 9.14
CA ARG A 213 22.82 -7.00 7.80
C ARG A 213 21.74 -6.59 6.78
N LEU A 214 20.48 -6.79 7.11
CA LEU A 214 19.36 -6.36 6.26
C LEU A 214 19.29 -4.84 6.15
N ILE A 215 19.55 -4.09 7.23
CA ILE A 215 19.62 -2.64 7.19
C ILE A 215 20.70 -2.16 6.20
N ARG A 216 21.89 -2.74 6.25
CA ARG A 216 22.96 -2.41 5.29
C ARG A 216 22.57 -2.73 3.85
N TYR A 217 21.87 -3.86 3.64
CA TYR A 217 21.37 -4.16 2.30
C TYR A 217 20.31 -3.15 1.84
N VAL A 218 19.38 -2.74 2.71
CA VAL A 218 18.41 -1.67 2.40
C VAL A 218 19.13 -0.40 1.97
N GLN A 219 20.16 0.03 2.72
CA GLN A 219 20.94 1.24 2.39
C GLN A 219 21.58 1.17 1.02
N THR A 220 22.01 -0.02 0.58
CA THR A 220 22.65 -0.23 -0.73
C THR A 220 21.62 -0.33 -1.86
N VAL A 221 20.49 -1.02 -1.63
CA VAL A 221 19.48 -1.26 -2.68
C VAL A 221 18.52 -0.07 -2.86
N TYR A 222 18.33 0.75 -1.84
CA TYR A 222 17.36 1.84 -1.87
C TYR A 222 17.57 2.84 -3.03
N PRO A 223 18.77 3.37 -3.30
CA PRO A 223 18.97 4.26 -4.45
C PRO A 223 18.69 3.55 -5.79
N ILE A 224 18.96 2.25 -5.87
CA ILE A 224 18.65 1.45 -7.07
C ILE A 224 17.15 1.36 -7.28
N LEU A 225 16.35 1.15 -6.22
CA LEU A 225 14.88 1.11 -6.31
C LEU A 225 14.32 2.39 -6.95
N GLY A 226 14.87 3.56 -6.63
CA GLY A 226 14.49 4.83 -7.22
C GLY A 226 14.71 4.94 -8.74
N GLU A 227 15.57 4.08 -9.33
CA GLU A 227 15.71 4.02 -10.78
C GLU A 227 14.57 3.26 -11.47
N TYR A 228 13.84 2.42 -10.74
CA TYR A 228 12.77 1.55 -11.25
C TYR A 228 11.39 2.09 -10.91
N LEU A 229 11.20 2.55 -9.68
CA LEU A 229 9.91 2.98 -9.16
C LEU A 229 9.62 4.45 -9.55
N PRO A 230 8.39 4.79 -9.93
CA PRO A 230 8.01 6.17 -10.22
C PRO A 230 7.85 7.00 -8.94
N ASP A 231 8.19 8.30 -9.05
CA ASP A 231 7.89 9.30 -8.02
C ASP A 231 6.42 9.66 -7.98
#